data_9c1331176dbc9494fd18c72cbc824b0d
#
_entry.id   9c1331176dbc9494fd18c72cbc824b0d
#
_cell.length_a   1.000
_cell.length_b   1.000
_cell.length_c   1.000
_cell.angle_alpha   90.00
_cell.angle_beta   90.00
_cell.angle_gamma   90.00
#
_symmetry.space_group_name_H-M   'P 1'
#
loop_
_entity.id
_entity.type
_entity.pdbx_description
1 polymer ?
#
loop_
_entity_poly.entity_id
_entity_poly.type
_entity_poly.pdbx_seq_one_letter_code
_entity_poly.pdbx_strand_id
1 'polypeptide(L)' 'MSSTQLGQKYFSLDAARVDASPTEIIVSNDGNTYYIITPEEMTEEIKQQGYKEIEGGE' A
#
# COMPACT_ATOMS: atom_id res chain seq x y z
N MET A 1 4.77 -19.81 -9.01
CA MET A 1 4.38 -19.22 -8.12
C MET A 1 4.23 -17.86 -8.27
N SER A 2 3.32 -17.29 -8.07
CA SER A 2 3.23 -15.97 -8.18
C SER A 2 3.15 -15.39 -6.88
N SER A 3 3.73 -14.37 -6.64
CA SER A 3 3.63 -13.75 -5.41
C SER A 3 3.28 -12.35 -5.62
N THR A 4 2.50 -11.83 -4.77
CA THR A 4 2.14 -10.45 -4.80
C THR A 4 3.29 -9.67 -4.26
N GLN A 5 3.85 -8.82 -5.09
CA GLN A 5 4.90 -7.98 -4.62
C GLN A 5 4.35 -6.63 -4.39
N LEU A 6 4.41 -6.15 -3.19
CA LEU A 6 3.85 -4.85 -2.85
C LEU A 6 4.86 -3.74 -2.91
N GLY A 7 6.04 -4.05 -3.40
CA GLY A 7 7.04 -3.01 -3.48
C GLY A 7 7.72 -2.81 -2.16
N GLN A 8 8.14 -1.59 -1.92
CA GLN A 8 8.95 -1.31 -0.76
C GLN A 8 8.12 -1.18 0.48
N LYS A 9 8.61 -1.73 1.57
CA LYS A 9 7.92 -1.64 2.85
C LYS A 9 8.37 -0.39 3.58
N TYR A 10 7.42 0.29 4.16
CA TYR A 10 7.71 1.47 4.96
C TYR A 10 7.22 1.22 6.38
N PHE A 11 7.92 1.78 7.34
CA PHE A 11 7.55 1.59 8.74
C PHE A 11 6.93 2.84 9.33
N SER A 12 6.67 3.82 8.52
CA SER A 12 6.07 5.05 8.99
C SER A 12 5.18 5.60 7.89
N LEU A 13 4.02 6.09 8.26
CA LEU A 13 3.12 6.67 7.28
C LEU A 13 3.75 7.90 6.63
N ASP A 14 4.46 8.68 7.42
CA ASP A 14 5.10 9.86 6.86
C ASP A 14 6.12 9.50 5.80
N ALA A 15 6.89 8.45 6.03
CA ALA A 15 7.88 8.04 5.06
C ALA A 15 7.20 7.58 3.77
N ALA A 16 6.10 6.84 3.90
CA ALA A 16 5.39 6.39 2.72
C ALA A 16 4.79 7.56 1.97
N ARG A 17 4.27 8.55 2.69
CA ARG A 17 3.64 9.69 2.04
C ARG A 17 4.66 10.51 1.25
N VAL A 18 5.86 10.60 1.76
CA VAL A 18 6.88 11.36 1.06
C VAL A 18 7.22 10.72 -0.28
N ASP A 19 7.24 9.40 -0.31
CA ASP A 19 7.61 8.69 -1.53
C ASP A 19 6.44 8.41 -2.46
N ALA A 20 5.22 8.47 -1.98
CA ALA A 20 4.08 8.11 -2.80
C ALA A 20 3.81 9.19 -3.83
N SER A 21 3.45 8.76 -5.03
CA SER A 21 3.05 9.68 -6.07
C SER A 21 1.59 10.05 -5.90
N PRO A 22 1.13 11.13 -6.51
CA PRO A 22 -0.27 11.51 -6.38
C PRO A 22 -1.24 10.47 -6.88
N THR A 23 -0.78 9.59 -7.79
CA THR A 23 -1.67 8.56 -8.31
C THR A 23 -1.56 7.26 -7.56
N GLU A 24 -0.77 7.22 -6.50
CA GLU A 24 -0.60 5.98 -5.75
C GLU A 24 -1.33 6.07 -4.42
N ILE A 25 -1.57 4.89 -3.85
CA ILE A 25 -2.23 4.85 -2.55
C ILE A 25 -1.32 4.11 -1.58
N ILE A 26 -1.53 4.35 -0.31
CA ILE A 26 -0.76 3.71 0.73
C ILE A 26 -1.68 2.76 1.46
N VAL A 27 -1.26 1.51 1.59
CA VAL A 27 -2.08 0.49 2.24
C VAL A 27 -1.31 -0.12 3.39
N SER A 28 -2.04 -0.68 4.33
CA SER A 28 -1.45 -1.32 5.49
C SER A 28 -2.40 -2.39 5.97
N ASN A 29 -1.86 -3.46 6.52
CA ASN A 29 -2.71 -4.49 7.09
C ASN A 29 -2.49 -4.65 8.58
N ASP A 30 -1.56 -3.95 9.17
CA ASP A 30 -1.35 -4.07 10.61
C ASP A 30 -1.20 -2.72 11.30
N GLY A 31 -1.20 -1.65 10.53
CA GLY A 31 -1.06 -0.34 11.12
C GLY A 31 0.36 0.05 11.47
N ASN A 32 1.31 -0.85 11.25
CA ASN A 32 2.70 -0.57 11.56
C ASN A 32 3.57 -0.53 10.33
N THR A 33 3.19 -1.21 9.28
CA THR A 33 3.97 -1.22 8.05
C THR A 33 3.07 -0.77 6.92
N TYR A 34 3.65 -0.09 5.97
CA TYR A 34 2.90 0.53 4.89
C TYR A 34 3.52 0.18 3.55
N TYR A 35 2.69 0.11 2.52
CA TYR A 35 3.15 -0.17 1.17
C TYR A 35 2.50 0.83 0.24
N ILE A 36 3.20 1.17 -0.83
CA ILE A 36 2.71 2.09 -1.83
C ILE A 36 2.36 1.30 -3.07
N ILE A 37 1.12 1.36 -3.51
CA ILE A 37 0.68 0.67 -4.70
C ILE A 37 -0.20 1.60 -5.50
N THR A 38 -0.47 1.22 -6.75
CA THR A 38 -1.43 1.97 -7.53
C THR A 38 -2.82 1.44 -7.23
N PRO A 39 -3.85 2.21 -7.46
CA PRO A 39 -5.21 1.72 -7.23
C PRO A 39 -5.52 0.44 -8.01
N GLU A 40 -4.91 0.29 -9.17
CA GLU A 40 -5.15 -0.90 -9.95
C GLU A 40 -4.54 -2.13 -9.32
N GLU A 41 -3.55 -1.95 -8.51
CA GLU A 41 -2.90 -3.08 -7.84
C GLU A 41 -3.65 -3.50 -6.60
N MET A 42 -4.66 -2.76 -6.21
CA MET A 42 -5.45 -3.12 -5.05
C MET A 42 -6.47 -4.16 -5.45
N THR A 43 -6.05 -5.40 -5.53
CA THR A 43 -6.90 -6.47 -6.00
C THR A 43 -7.61 -7.14 -4.84
N GLU A 44 -8.53 -8.04 -5.17
CA GLU A 44 -9.23 -8.79 -4.13
C GLU A 44 -8.25 -9.55 -3.26
N GLU A 45 -7.20 -10.07 -3.88
CA GLU A 45 -6.23 -10.84 -3.16
C GLU A 45 -5.58 -10.00 -2.07
N ILE A 46 -5.23 -8.77 -2.38
CA ILE A 46 -4.62 -7.90 -1.40
C ILE A 46 -5.63 -7.56 -0.31
N LYS A 47 -6.87 -7.31 -0.69
CA LYS A 47 -7.89 -7.01 0.31
C LYS A 47 -8.11 -8.19 1.24
N GLN A 48 -8.04 -9.41 0.72
CA GLN A 48 -8.25 -10.57 1.55
C GLN A 48 -7.12 -10.77 2.54
N GLN A 49 -5.97 -10.21 2.26
CA GLN A 49 -4.88 -10.29 3.20
C GLN A 49 -4.99 -9.23 4.29
N GLY A 50 -6.05 -8.45 4.27
CA GLY A 50 -6.28 -7.49 5.34
C GLY A 50 -5.79 -6.10 5.05
N TYR A 51 -5.28 -5.86 3.85
CA TYR A 51 -4.77 -4.53 3.54
C TYR A 51 -5.92 -3.55 3.31
N LYS A 52 -5.75 -2.37 3.80
CA LYS A 52 -6.73 -1.32 3.63
C LYS A 52 -6.02 -0.06 3.17
N GLU A 53 -6.73 0.73 2.41
CA GLU A 53 -6.19 1.99 1.95
C GLU A 53 -6.16 2.95 3.11
N ILE A 54 -4.97 3.40 3.47
CA ILE A 54 -4.79 4.34 4.56
C ILE A 54 -4.82 5.76 4.03
N GLU A 55 -4.09 6.02 2.94
CA GLU A 55 -4.06 7.32 2.33
C GLU A 55 -4.18 7.13 0.85
N GLY A 56 -4.99 7.90 0.21
CA GLY A 56 -5.12 7.81 -1.22
C GLY A 56 -4.57 9.05 -1.85
N GLY A 57 -4.14 8.90 -3.05
CA GLY A 57 -3.72 10.03 -3.74
C GLY A 57 -4.87 10.88 -4.05
N GLU A 58 -5.17 11.72 -4.30
CA GLU A 58 -6.23 12.45 -4.54
C GLU A 58 -6.66 12.56 -5.69
#